data_488b4d78c33411a5a001ab49d327772b
#
_entry.id   488b4d78c33411a5a001ab49d327772b
#
_cell.length_a   1.000
_cell.length_b   1.000
_cell.length_c   1.000
_cell.angle_alpha   90.00
_cell.angle_beta   90.00
_cell.angle_gamma   90.00
#
_symmetry.space_group_name_H-M   'P 1'
#
loop_
_entity.id
_entity.type
_entity.pdbx_description
1 polymer ?
#
loop_
_entity_poly.entity_id
_entity_poly.type
_entity_poly.pdbx_seq_one_letter_code
_entity_poly.pdbx_strand_id
1 'polypeptide(L)'
;MQTFVNLVTDIDGRFTFEVPANSTLSISYIGYKNQEIRITSSKPLTIKLQDDAEVLDEVVVTALGIKREEKALGYAVQKVSGDQLTTIKSVDVTSGLNGKIAGLKVENSTEFNEAPNLKLRGENPLIVIDGVPYKNMSLRDIASDDIESIDVLKGATASALYGARGGSGAVMITTKRGKEEGLQVTVNSSTMFNAGYLKLPEVQTSYSSGKNGIYNDNSSYVWGAKLDVGNEAMQYNPYTQEREMTELTSRGKNNLKNFQELSFITNNNVSVTQKGKYGSIRTSLTHVYNKGQWPNEKLNKITYTVSGDMKYKKFSSEAGITYNKRFYPNMGGSAYHGTGYIYNLLVWSGSEYDIRDYKNYWRIKDEQSNWWDRGGWYDNPYYIANELTSSDNYDVVNAFVNASYDITSWLKLSLRSGADMYTEKSETKAPVGSVTGKGEKKGYYSVYQKRGFSTNNDIMLTAEHKFGDISVDGFVGGNIYYYQNDYLGSNTAGGLIIPGYYSLKASVDPAETSKTYNSKQTNSIYGKIGLAYKSAVFVEATGRNDWSSTLPEETRSYFYPAVSGSVVLSEFIKMPKVIDFWKIRGSWSTRYKILQQTDLLYFI
;
A
#
# COMPACT_ATOMS: atom_id res chain seq x y z
N MET A 1 -23.18 -20.57 25.82
CA MET A 1 -23.17 -19.46 24.88
C MET A 1 -22.61 -18.26 25.62
N GLN A 2 -21.38 -17.83 25.37
CA GLN A 2 -20.83 -16.63 25.97
C GLN A 2 -21.31 -15.45 25.14
N THR A 3 -22.06 -14.53 25.73
CA THR A 3 -22.51 -13.32 25.07
C THR A 3 -21.54 -12.21 25.46
N PHE A 4 -20.83 -11.67 24.49
CA PHE A 4 -19.96 -10.51 24.69
C PHE A 4 -20.76 -9.22 24.45
N VAL A 5 -20.79 -8.34 25.43
CA VAL A 5 -21.32 -6.97 25.28
C VAL A 5 -20.14 -6.04 25.39
N ASN A 6 -19.80 -5.35 24.32
CA ASN A 6 -18.75 -4.32 24.33
C ASN A 6 -19.37 -2.99 24.73
N LEU A 7 -18.76 -2.32 25.69
CA LEU A 7 -19.19 -1.03 26.20
C LEU A 7 -18.00 -0.08 26.27
N VAL A 8 -18.24 1.20 25.95
CA VAL A 8 -17.23 2.26 26.06
C VAL A 8 -17.70 3.19 27.19
N THR A 9 -16.76 3.65 28.02
CA THR A 9 -17.04 4.64 29.07
C THR A 9 -17.36 6.01 28.48
N ASP A 10 -18.10 6.82 29.21
CA ASP A 10 -18.24 8.25 28.93
C ASP A 10 -16.92 9.01 29.20
N ILE A 11 -16.91 10.31 28.96
CA ILE A 11 -15.72 11.18 29.12
C ILE A 11 -15.23 11.22 30.59
N ASP A 12 -16.11 10.93 31.56
CA ASP A 12 -15.80 10.87 33.00
C ASP A 12 -15.38 9.48 33.46
N GLY A 13 -15.29 8.50 32.53
CA GLY A 13 -14.93 7.11 32.82
C GLY A 13 -16.08 6.29 33.44
N ARG A 14 -17.34 6.76 33.32
CA ARG A 14 -18.51 6.08 33.87
C ARG A 14 -19.13 5.16 32.82
N PHE A 15 -19.68 4.05 33.29
CA PHE A 15 -20.43 3.10 32.48
C PHE A 15 -21.60 2.50 33.26
N THR A 16 -22.66 2.12 32.58
CA THR A 16 -23.81 1.42 33.15
C THR A 16 -24.27 0.35 32.18
N PHE A 17 -24.47 -0.87 32.62
CA PHE A 17 -25.01 -1.96 31.82
C PHE A 17 -25.65 -3.03 32.66
N GLU A 18 -26.51 -3.83 32.07
CA GLU A 18 -27.18 -4.94 32.73
C GLU A 18 -26.54 -6.26 32.32
N VAL A 19 -26.14 -7.06 33.29
CA VAL A 19 -25.56 -8.39 33.09
C VAL A 19 -26.13 -9.41 34.07
N PRO A 20 -26.19 -10.70 33.72
CA PRO A 20 -26.59 -11.76 34.65
C PRO A 20 -25.67 -11.79 35.88
N ALA A 21 -26.21 -12.17 37.03
CA ALA A 21 -25.41 -12.35 38.23
C ALA A 21 -24.28 -13.36 38.01
N ASN A 22 -23.10 -13.09 38.58
CA ASN A 22 -21.86 -13.86 38.41
C ASN A 22 -21.19 -13.77 37.03
N SER A 23 -21.56 -12.80 36.20
CA SER A 23 -20.81 -12.50 34.95
C SER A 23 -19.41 -12.00 35.28
N THR A 24 -18.48 -12.24 34.35
CA THR A 24 -17.10 -11.67 34.39
C THR A 24 -17.04 -10.45 33.51
N LEU A 25 -16.63 -9.32 34.09
CA LEU A 25 -16.33 -8.08 33.35
C LEU A 25 -14.84 -8.05 33.02
N SER A 26 -14.51 -8.02 31.75
CA SER A 26 -13.14 -7.81 31.26
C SER A 26 -12.94 -6.36 30.89
N ILE A 27 -11.98 -5.71 31.50
CA ILE A 27 -11.68 -4.29 31.29
C ILE A 27 -10.32 -4.19 30.62
N SER A 28 -10.27 -3.49 29.47
CA SER A 28 -9.04 -3.20 28.76
C SER A 28 -8.94 -1.72 28.41
N TYR A 29 -7.77 -1.14 28.59
CA TYR A 29 -7.45 0.22 28.18
C TYR A 29 -5.99 0.29 27.75
N ILE A 30 -5.68 1.09 26.73
CA ILE A 30 -4.32 1.20 26.19
C ILE A 30 -3.37 1.74 27.26
N GLY A 31 -2.27 1.01 27.53
CA GLY A 31 -1.29 1.35 28.57
C GLY A 31 -1.61 0.84 29.96
N TYR A 32 -2.67 0.04 30.13
CA TYR A 32 -3.06 -0.54 31.41
C TYR A 32 -3.23 -2.05 31.31
N LYS A 33 -2.98 -2.78 32.40
CA LYS A 33 -3.18 -4.22 32.49
C LYS A 33 -4.65 -4.57 32.33
N ASN A 34 -4.94 -5.56 31.50
CA ASN A 34 -6.30 -6.12 31.44
C ASN A 34 -6.69 -6.67 32.79
N GLN A 35 -7.89 -6.32 33.26
CA GLN A 35 -8.44 -6.77 34.52
C GLN A 35 -9.74 -7.54 34.31
N GLU A 36 -9.91 -8.65 34.98
CA GLU A 36 -11.15 -9.42 35.01
C GLU A 36 -11.77 -9.36 36.40
N ILE A 37 -13.01 -8.90 36.47
CA ILE A 37 -13.74 -8.75 37.74
C ILE A 37 -15.05 -9.53 37.66
N ARG A 38 -15.25 -10.43 38.58
CA ARG A 38 -16.52 -11.16 38.70
C ARG A 38 -17.56 -10.30 39.42
N ILE A 39 -18.69 -10.07 38.76
CA ILE A 39 -19.79 -9.25 39.28
C ILE A 39 -20.64 -10.10 40.25
N THR A 40 -20.53 -9.85 41.54
CA THR A 40 -21.27 -10.58 42.57
C THR A 40 -22.37 -9.76 43.23
N SER A 41 -22.48 -8.46 42.93
CA SER A 41 -23.51 -7.58 43.48
C SER A 41 -23.83 -6.44 42.53
N SER A 42 -25.00 -5.79 42.73
CA SER A 42 -25.46 -4.61 41.98
C SER A 42 -24.95 -3.27 42.55
N LYS A 43 -23.98 -3.29 43.48
CA LYS A 43 -23.39 -2.06 44.00
C LYS A 43 -22.49 -1.38 42.97
N PRO A 44 -22.38 -0.04 43.00
CA PRO A 44 -21.43 0.66 42.17
C PRO A 44 -20.01 0.13 42.34
N LEU A 45 -19.35 -0.16 41.24
CA LEU A 45 -17.99 -0.70 41.19
C LEU A 45 -17.03 0.40 40.73
N THR A 46 -16.00 0.68 41.55
CA THR A 46 -14.93 1.58 41.15
C THR A 46 -13.71 0.74 40.78
N ILE A 47 -13.28 0.84 39.53
CA ILE A 47 -12.16 0.07 39.01
C ILE A 47 -10.97 1.01 38.82
N LYS A 48 -9.88 0.71 39.52
CA LYS A 48 -8.60 1.41 39.28
C LYS A 48 -7.78 0.58 38.34
N LEU A 49 -7.52 1.13 37.16
CA LEU A 49 -6.62 0.51 36.18
C LEU A 49 -5.19 0.56 36.73
N GLN A 50 -4.45 -0.53 36.56
CA GLN A 50 -3.04 -0.62 36.91
C GLN A 50 -2.23 -0.39 35.65
N ASP A 51 -1.23 0.49 35.71
CA ASP A 51 -0.31 0.74 34.59
C ASP A 51 0.33 -0.58 34.15
N ASP A 52 0.37 -0.81 32.84
CA ASP A 52 1.04 -1.96 32.29
C ASP A 52 2.54 -1.62 32.17
N ALA A 53 3.28 -1.91 33.24
CA ALA A 53 4.73 -1.74 33.29
C ALA A 53 5.49 -2.67 32.32
N GLU A 54 4.78 -3.63 31.66
CA GLU A 54 5.37 -4.50 30.62
C GLU A 54 5.74 -3.77 29.31
N VAL A 55 5.41 -2.47 29.15
CA VAL A 55 5.87 -1.62 28.06
C VAL A 55 7.42 -1.59 27.93
N LEU A 56 8.15 -1.96 29.00
CA LEU A 56 9.62 -1.99 29.00
C LEU A 56 10.23 -3.22 28.31
N ASP A 57 9.46 -4.31 28.15
CA ASP A 57 9.91 -5.55 27.52
C ASP A 57 9.24 -5.79 26.14
N GLU A 58 8.81 -4.72 25.45
CA GLU A 58 8.21 -4.86 24.14
C GLU A 58 9.18 -5.53 23.16
N VAL A 59 8.74 -6.68 22.65
CA VAL A 59 9.48 -7.44 21.64
C VAL A 59 9.10 -6.92 20.26
N VAL A 60 10.11 -6.49 19.50
CA VAL A 60 9.98 -6.03 18.12
C VAL A 60 10.65 -6.99 17.16
N VAL A 61 10.14 -7.05 15.94
CA VAL A 61 10.77 -7.80 14.86
C VAL A 61 11.84 -6.93 14.22
N THR A 62 13.07 -7.41 14.25
CA THR A 62 14.23 -6.73 13.66
C THR A 62 14.60 -7.33 12.30
N ALA A 63 15.73 -6.88 11.74
CA ALA A 63 16.23 -7.42 10.48
C ALA A 63 16.36 -8.96 10.52
N LEU A 64 16.12 -9.59 9.38
CA LEU A 64 16.08 -11.05 9.21
C LEU A 64 14.96 -11.75 10.02
N GLY A 65 13.92 -11.03 10.47
CA GLY A 65 12.80 -11.59 11.24
C GLY A 65 13.16 -11.99 12.68
N ILE A 66 14.31 -11.53 13.20
CA ILE A 66 14.77 -11.86 14.56
C ILE A 66 13.98 -11.03 15.56
N LYS A 67 13.36 -11.68 16.55
CA LYS A 67 12.66 -11.00 17.65
C LYS A 67 13.66 -10.55 18.72
N ARG A 68 13.56 -9.28 19.14
CA ARG A 68 14.46 -8.68 20.14
C ARG A 68 13.69 -7.71 21.05
N GLU A 69 14.16 -7.57 22.28
CA GLU A 69 13.66 -6.55 23.20
C GLU A 69 14.03 -5.15 22.69
N GLU A 70 13.08 -4.22 22.67
CA GLU A 70 13.33 -2.86 22.18
C GLU A 70 14.44 -2.15 22.97
N LYS A 71 14.54 -2.43 24.28
CA LYS A 71 15.58 -1.85 25.14
C LYS A 71 17.00 -2.22 24.68
N ALA A 72 17.20 -3.37 24.06
CA ALA A 72 18.51 -3.82 23.58
C ALA A 72 18.97 -3.16 22.27
N LEU A 73 18.08 -2.48 21.54
CA LEU A 73 18.40 -1.96 20.22
C LEU A 73 19.14 -0.62 20.27
N GLY A 74 20.27 -0.51 19.57
CA GLY A 74 21.03 0.72 19.39
C GLY A 74 20.43 1.70 18.37
N TYR A 75 19.29 1.37 17.74
CA TYR A 75 18.59 2.17 16.73
C TYR A 75 17.10 2.31 17.06
N ALA A 76 16.40 3.20 16.32
CA ALA A 76 14.99 3.47 16.56
C ALA A 76 14.11 2.47 15.84
N VAL A 77 13.20 1.84 16.56
CA VAL A 77 12.09 1.03 16.05
C VAL A 77 10.79 1.64 16.53
N GLN A 78 9.74 1.49 15.76
CA GLN A 78 8.38 1.84 16.18
C GLN A 78 7.42 0.80 15.65
N LYS A 79 6.55 0.30 16.51
CA LYS A 79 5.59 -0.75 16.22
C LYS A 79 4.18 -0.19 16.10
N VAL A 80 3.39 -0.76 15.20
CA VAL A 80 1.94 -0.54 15.05
C VAL A 80 1.27 -1.90 15.10
N SER A 81 0.29 -2.07 15.98
CA SER A 81 -0.48 -3.32 16.05
C SER A 81 -1.46 -3.44 14.88
N GLY A 82 -1.79 -4.68 14.47
CA GLY A 82 -2.77 -4.96 13.43
C GLY A 82 -4.15 -4.38 13.75
N ASP A 83 -4.55 -4.36 15.03
CA ASP A 83 -5.86 -3.84 15.45
C ASP A 83 -6.00 -2.34 15.15
N GLN A 84 -4.92 -1.57 15.27
CA GLN A 84 -4.91 -0.16 14.88
C GLN A 84 -5.09 0.05 13.38
N LEU A 85 -4.79 -0.94 12.55
CA LEU A 85 -4.95 -0.89 11.08
C LEU A 85 -6.35 -1.34 10.64
N THR A 86 -7.06 -2.08 11.49
CA THR A 86 -8.41 -2.59 11.19
C THR A 86 -9.54 -1.68 11.67
N THR A 87 -9.25 -0.66 12.48
CA THR A 87 -10.23 0.33 12.95
C THR A 87 -10.88 1.09 11.79
N ILE A 88 -10.10 1.50 10.80
CA ILE A 88 -10.58 2.10 9.54
C ILE A 88 -9.97 1.32 8.39
N LYS A 89 -10.79 0.49 7.73
CA LYS A 89 -10.34 -0.37 6.64
C LYS A 89 -10.35 0.40 5.32
N SER A 90 -9.20 0.89 4.91
CA SER A 90 -8.99 1.45 3.58
C SER A 90 -8.78 0.34 2.53
N VAL A 91 -8.75 0.70 1.25
CA VAL A 91 -8.39 -0.19 0.13
C VAL A 91 -6.97 -0.73 0.27
N ASP A 92 -6.09 0.07 0.88
CA ASP A 92 -4.65 -0.16 1.00
C ASP A 92 -4.18 0.04 2.45
N VAL A 93 -3.44 -0.92 2.97
CA VAL A 93 -2.85 -0.88 4.33
C VAL A 93 -1.94 0.33 4.52
N THR A 94 -1.27 0.77 3.44
CA THR A 94 -0.35 1.92 3.48
C THR A 94 -1.04 3.18 3.99
N SER A 95 -2.27 3.44 3.54
CA SER A 95 -3.06 4.60 3.99
C SER A 95 -3.35 4.55 5.50
N GLY A 96 -3.51 3.35 6.05
CA GLY A 96 -3.72 3.13 7.49
C GLY A 96 -2.53 3.47 8.37
N LEU A 97 -1.33 3.62 7.80
CA LEU A 97 -0.10 3.98 8.51
C LEU A 97 0.10 5.50 8.67
N ASN A 98 -0.71 6.30 7.99
CA ASN A 98 -0.55 7.75 8.02
C ASN A 98 -0.70 8.31 9.43
N GLY A 99 0.27 9.11 9.87
CA GLY A 99 0.28 9.73 11.20
C GLY A 99 0.60 8.79 12.37
N LYS A 100 0.77 7.47 12.15
CA LYS A 100 1.02 6.50 13.23
C LYS A 100 2.50 6.30 13.56
N ILE A 101 3.39 6.62 12.64
CA ILE A 101 4.83 6.36 12.77
C ILE A 101 5.61 7.64 12.52
N ALA A 102 6.40 8.07 13.49
CA ALA A 102 7.24 9.26 13.35
C ALA A 102 8.28 9.10 12.23
N GLY A 103 8.32 10.06 11.30
CA GLY A 103 9.22 10.04 10.13
C GLY A 103 8.77 9.16 8.98
N LEU A 104 7.59 8.53 9.07
CA LEU A 104 6.94 7.84 7.97
C LEU A 104 5.88 8.76 7.36
N LYS A 105 5.99 9.04 6.07
CA LYS A 105 5.04 9.83 5.29
C LYS A 105 4.33 8.94 4.30
N VAL A 106 3.01 9.04 4.25
CA VAL A 106 2.18 8.40 3.24
C VAL A 106 1.70 9.48 2.28
N GLU A 107 2.06 9.36 1.02
CA GLU A 107 1.65 10.26 -0.05
C GLU A 107 0.57 9.56 -0.88
N ASN A 108 -0.69 9.91 -0.60
CA ASN A 108 -1.81 9.38 -1.37
C ASN A 108 -1.81 10.00 -2.76
N SER A 109 -2.07 9.18 -3.79
CA SER A 109 -2.34 9.66 -5.14
C SER A 109 -3.80 10.06 -5.29
N THR A 110 -4.07 10.98 -6.21
CA THR A 110 -5.42 11.29 -6.70
C THR A 110 -5.89 10.32 -7.77
N GLU A 111 -4.96 9.54 -8.35
CA GLU A 111 -5.26 8.51 -9.33
C GLU A 111 -5.80 7.25 -8.64
N PHE A 112 -6.91 6.75 -9.17
CA PHE A 112 -7.69 5.66 -8.55
C PHE A 112 -6.92 4.35 -8.46
N ASN A 113 -6.07 4.06 -9.43
CA ASN A 113 -5.29 2.83 -9.54
C ASN A 113 -3.91 2.89 -8.89
N GLU A 114 -3.44 4.08 -8.52
CA GLU A 114 -2.12 4.24 -7.93
C GLU A 114 -2.10 3.88 -6.45
N ALA A 115 -1.04 3.18 -6.04
CA ALA A 115 -0.79 2.91 -4.64
C ALA A 115 -0.27 4.16 -3.93
N PRO A 116 -0.64 4.37 -2.65
CA PRO A 116 0.02 5.39 -1.83
C PRO A 116 1.53 5.16 -1.78
N ASN A 117 2.30 6.22 -1.95
CA ASN A 117 3.75 6.16 -1.88
C ASN A 117 4.20 6.28 -0.40
N LEU A 118 4.96 5.30 0.05
CA LEU A 118 5.46 5.24 1.41
C LEU A 118 6.89 5.77 1.48
N LYS A 119 7.10 6.82 2.24
CA LYS A 119 8.42 7.44 2.46
C LYS A 119 8.84 7.37 3.93
N LEU A 120 9.98 6.80 4.21
CA LEU A 120 10.62 6.83 5.53
C LEU A 120 11.80 7.81 5.48
N ARG A 121 11.67 8.94 6.17
CA ARG A 121 12.69 10.03 6.13
C ARG A 121 13.02 10.49 4.70
N GLY A 122 12.01 10.54 3.83
CA GLY A 122 12.14 10.97 2.43
C GLY A 122 12.48 9.88 1.41
N GLU A 123 12.84 8.67 1.85
CA GLU A 123 13.28 7.55 1.02
C GLU A 123 12.27 6.38 1.06
N ASN A 124 12.27 5.53 0.03
CA ASN A 124 11.42 4.33 0.01
C ASN A 124 12.01 3.23 0.91
N PRO A 125 11.32 2.80 1.98
CA PRO A 125 11.81 1.71 2.82
C PRO A 125 11.65 0.35 2.14
N LEU A 126 12.49 -0.62 2.55
CA LEU A 126 12.30 -2.01 2.17
C LEU A 126 11.06 -2.60 2.84
N ILE A 127 10.22 -3.29 2.10
CA ILE A 127 9.08 -4.05 2.63
C ILE A 127 9.52 -5.50 2.86
N VAL A 128 9.29 -5.99 4.08
CA VAL A 128 9.64 -7.35 4.50
C VAL A 128 8.41 -7.99 5.13
N ILE A 129 7.98 -9.15 4.65
CA ILE A 129 6.81 -9.86 5.12
C ILE A 129 7.24 -11.21 5.68
N ASP A 130 6.93 -11.49 6.95
CA ASP A 130 7.34 -12.70 7.67
C ASP A 130 8.84 -13.02 7.54
N GLY A 131 9.67 -11.96 7.56
CA GLY A 131 11.12 -12.03 7.46
C GLY A 131 11.65 -12.09 6.02
N VAL A 132 10.83 -12.20 5.00
CA VAL A 132 11.23 -12.28 3.58
C VAL A 132 11.08 -10.93 2.87
N PRO A 133 12.15 -10.39 2.28
CA PRO A 133 12.11 -9.16 1.49
C PRO A 133 11.71 -9.47 0.04
N TYR A 134 10.42 -9.50 -0.26
CA TYR A 134 9.91 -9.74 -1.60
C TYR A 134 10.23 -8.59 -2.58
N LYS A 135 10.24 -8.87 -3.87
CA LYS A 135 10.44 -7.86 -4.93
C LYS A 135 9.13 -7.34 -5.48
N ASN A 136 8.17 -8.24 -5.68
CA ASN A 136 6.95 -7.95 -6.43
C ASN A 136 5.72 -7.77 -5.52
N MET A 137 5.88 -8.01 -4.21
CA MET A 137 4.87 -7.75 -3.20
C MET A 137 4.99 -6.35 -2.61
N SER A 138 3.85 -5.75 -2.31
CA SER A 138 3.73 -4.45 -1.65
C SER A 138 2.71 -4.51 -0.52
N LEU A 139 2.61 -3.45 0.29
CA LEU A 139 1.57 -3.32 1.33
C LEU A 139 0.15 -3.39 0.78
N ARG A 140 -0.05 -3.03 -0.49
CA ARG A 140 -1.37 -3.11 -1.13
C ARG A 140 -1.81 -4.56 -1.42
N ASP A 141 -0.89 -5.53 -1.37
CA ASP A 141 -1.16 -6.95 -1.67
C ASP A 141 -1.51 -7.77 -0.42
N ILE A 142 -1.47 -7.15 0.76
CA ILE A 142 -1.78 -7.77 2.05
C ILE A 142 -3.14 -7.26 2.52
N ALA A 143 -3.95 -8.15 3.11
CA ALA A 143 -5.17 -7.74 3.79
C ALA A 143 -4.85 -7.22 5.20
N SER A 144 -5.45 -6.11 5.62
CA SER A 144 -5.27 -5.56 6.97
C SER A 144 -5.67 -6.54 8.08
N ASP A 145 -6.67 -7.39 7.81
CA ASP A 145 -7.12 -8.42 8.73
C ASP A 145 -6.09 -9.54 8.97
N ASP A 146 -5.10 -9.68 8.08
CA ASP A 146 -4.05 -10.69 8.18
C ASP A 146 -2.79 -10.17 8.88
N ILE A 147 -2.72 -8.89 9.23
CA ILE A 147 -1.55 -8.28 9.87
C ILE A 147 -1.66 -8.40 11.39
N GLU A 148 -0.60 -8.93 12.01
CA GLU A 148 -0.41 -8.96 13.46
C GLU A 148 0.25 -7.67 13.96
N SER A 149 1.36 -7.28 13.32
CA SER A 149 2.09 -6.04 13.61
C SER A 149 2.88 -5.54 12.41
N ILE A 150 3.19 -4.25 12.43
CA ILE A 150 4.14 -3.60 11.54
C ILE A 150 5.21 -2.94 12.41
N ASP A 151 6.46 -3.39 12.25
CA ASP A 151 7.63 -2.82 12.94
C ASP A 151 8.46 -2.02 11.94
N VAL A 152 8.70 -0.72 12.19
CA VAL A 152 9.46 0.14 11.29
C VAL A 152 10.86 0.39 11.82
N LEU A 153 11.84 -0.16 11.11
CA LEU A 153 13.27 -0.03 11.41
C LEU A 153 13.80 1.25 10.76
N LYS A 154 14.17 2.23 11.61
CA LYS A 154 14.55 3.58 11.16
C LYS A 154 16.07 3.72 11.07
N GLY A 155 16.58 3.78 9.84
CA GLY A 155 17.98 4.05 9.56
C GLY A 155 18.76 2.87 8.97
N ALA A 156 19.89 3.20 8.38
CA ALA A 156 20.72 2.25 7.64
C ALA A 156 21.31 1.13 8.52
N THR A 157 21.58 1.40 9.80
CA THR A 157 22.11 0.41 10.74
C THR A 157 21.12 -0.72 10.97
N ALA A 158 19.83 -0.38 11.14
CA ALA A 158 18.76 -1.35 11.34
C ALA A 158 18.59 -2.29 10.14
N SER A 159 18.89 -1.81 8.96
CA SER A 159 18.72 -2.50 7.71
C SER A 159 20.03 -2.96 7.04
N ALA A 160 21.19 -2.75 7.67
CA ALA A 160 22.49 -3.14 7.11
C ALA A 160 22.55 -4.62 6.70
N LEU A 161 21.78 -5.49 7.39
CA LEU A 161 21.69 -6.91 7.07
C LEU A 161 20.91 -7.24 5.78
N TYR A 162 20.21 -6.25 5.21
CA TYR A 162 19.54 -6.39 3.91
C TYR A 162 20.35 -5.78 2.74
N GLY A 163 21.59 -5.33 3.00
CA GLY A 163 22.47 -4.74 2.00
C GLY A 163 21.91 -3.44 1.40
N ALA A 164 22.20 -3.17 0.12
CA ALA A 164 21.74 -1.98 -0.57
C ALA A 164 20.20 -1.78 -0.51
N ARG A 165 19.44 -2.87 -0.46
CA ARG A 165 17.97 -2.83 -0.41
C ARG A 165 17.43 -2.22 0.89
N GLY A 166 18.16 -2.38 1.99
CA GLY A 166 17.77 -1.91 3.32
C GLY A 166 18.32 -0.52 3.68
N GLY A 167 19.05 0.15 2.79
CA GLY A 167 19.76 1.40 3.07
C GLY A 167 18.85 2.56 3.53
N SER A 168 17.57 2.54 3.21
CA SER A 168 16.58 3.55 3.57
C SER A 168 15.70 3.16 4.76
N GLY A 169 16.04 2.08 5.47
CA GLY A 169 15.22 1.48 6.51
C GLY A 169 14.32 0.37 5.97
N ALA A 170 13.55 -0.25 6.88
CA ALA A 170 12.67 -1.35 6.52
C ALA A 170 11.34 -1.30 7.28
N VAL A 171 10.28 -1.74 6.63
CA VAL A 171 8.94 -1.97 7.19
C VAL A 171 8.76 -3.48 7.28
N MET A 172 8.79 -3.99 8.51
CA MET A 172 8.67 -5.41 8.83
C MET A 172 7.21 -5.72 9.14
N ILE A 173 6.59 -6.60 8.37
CA ILE A 173 5.20 -7.01 8.54
C ILE A 173 5.20 -8.42 9.08
N THR A 174 4.51 -8.62 10.19
CA THR A 174 4.24 -9.95 10.75
C THR A 174 2.79 -10.29 10.52
N THR A 175 2.51 -11.45 9.93
CA THR A 175 1.15 -11.91 9.70
C THR A 175 0.62 -12.72 10.87
N LYS A 176 -0.71 -12.71 11.04
CA LYS A 176 -1.41 -13.40 12.15
C LYS A 176 -1.23 -14.92 12.09
N ARG A 177 -1.07 -15.52 13.28
CA ARG A 177 -1.06 -16.97 13.53
C ARG A 177 -2.06 -17.31 14.62
N GLY A 178 -2.29 -18.59 14.87
CA GLY A 178 -3.13 -19.04 15.99
C GLY A 178 -2.48 -18.74 17.34
N LYS A 179 -3.17 -18.00 18.21
CA LYS A 179 -2.71 -17.68 19.57
C LYS A 179 -3.36 -18.57 20.62
N GLU A 180 -4.64 -18.79 20.53
CA GLU A 180 -5.45 -19.54 21.48
C GLU A 180 -5.76 -20.94 20.95
N GLU A 181 -5.76 -21.93 21.84
CA GLU A 181 -6.08 -23.32 21.48
C GLU A 181 -7.53 -23.46 21.02
N GLY A 182 -7.75 -24.37 20.06
CA GLY A 182 -9.06 -24.65 19.49
C GLY A 182 -9.31 -24.00 18.13
N LEU A 183 -10.57 -24.07 17.72
CA LEU A 183 -11.07 -23.51 16.47
C LEU A 183 -11.63 -22.11 16.69
N GLN A 184 -11.15 -21.15 15.93
CA GLN A 184 -11.65 -19.78 15.92
C GLN A 184 -12.11 -19.42 14.50
N VAL A 185 -13.29 -18.82 14.39
CA VAL A 185 -13.83 -18.26 13.15
C VAL A 185 -14.07 -16.77 13.37
N THR A 186 -13.45 -15.95 12.52
CA THR A 186 -13.63 -14.49 12.58
C THR A 186 -14.24 -14.01 11.27
N VAL A 187 -15.31 -13.23 11.37
CA VAL A 187 -15.97 -12.59 10.22
C VAL A 187 -15.98 -11.09 10.45
N ASN A 188 -15.38 -10.35 9.53
CA ASN A 188 -15.33 -8.90 9.55
C ASN A 188 -15.96 -8.35 8.27
N SER A 189 -16.89 -7.42 8.41
CA SER A 189 -17.50 -6.71 7.27
C SER A 189 -17.50 -5.22 7.57
N SER A 190 -17.07 -4.41 6.60
CA SER A 190 -17.00 -2.97 6.71
C SER A 190 -17.45 -2.34 5.39
N THR A 191 -18.27 -1.30 5.48
CA THR A 191 -18.65 -0.46 4.33
C THR A 191 -18.38 0.98 4.69
N MET A 192 -17.62 1.67 3.85
CA MET A 192 -17.30 3.09 3.98
C MET A 192 -17.91 3.84 2.79
N PHE A 193 -18.73 4.85 3.07
CA PHE A 193 -19.27 5.75 2.07
C PHE A 193 -18.48 7.06 2.09
N ASN A 194 -18.08 7.55 0.94
CA ASN A 194 -17.59 8.91 0.80
C ASN A 194 -18.81 9.83 0.67
N ALA A 195 -19.27 10.35 1.81
CA ALA A 195 -20.46 11.20 1.89
C ALA A 195 -20.25 12.64 1.39
N GLY A 196 -19.12 12.91 0.78
CA GLY A 196 -18.76 14.20 0.21
C GLY A 196 -18.25 14.06 -1.21
N TYR A 197 -17.71 15.14 -1.69
CA TYR A 197 -17.00 15.21 -2.97
C TYR A 197 -15.61 15.79 -2.72
N LEU A 198 -14.69 15.51 -3.63
CA LEU A 198 -13.34 16.08 -3.55
C LEU A 198 -13.44 17.60 -3.56
N LYS A 199 -12.74 18.26 -2.63
CA LYS A 199 -12.60 19.71 -2.65
C LYS A 199 -11.64 20.07 -3.79
N LEU A 200 -12.18 20.58 -4.86
CA LEU A 200 -11.46 21.01 -6.06
C LEU A 200 -11.36 22.53 -6.09
N PRO A 201 -10.42 23.10 -6.85
CA PRO A 201 -10.33 24.55 -7.04
C PRO A 201 -11.63 25.12 -7.57
N GLU A 202 -11.97 26.30 -7.10
CA GLU A 202 -13.11 27.05 -7.63
C GLU A 202 -12.77 27.60 -9.01
N VAL A 203 -13.78 27.60 -9.90
CA VAL A 203 -13.68 28.18 -11.24
C VAL A 203 -14.47 29.49 -11.28
N GLN A 204 -14.08 30.41 -12.17
CA GLN A 204 -14.88 31.60 -12.42
C GLN A 204 -16.21 31.22 -13.09
N THR A 205 -17.29 31.92 -12.74
CA THR A 205 -18.67 31.65 -13.22
C THR A 205 -19.36 32.90 -13.77
N SER A 206 -18.62 33.99 -13.97
CA SER A 206 -19.17 35.29 -14.40
C SER A 206 -19.06 35.52 -15.90
N TYR A 207 -18.16 34.82 -16.58
CA TYR A 207 -17.87 35.00 -17.99
C TYR A 207 -17.86 33.68 -18.74
N SER A 208 -18.33 33.70 -19.98
CA SER A 208 -18.34 32.56 -20.89
C SER A 208 -16.97 32.25 -21.47
N SER A 209 -16.87 31.14 -22.22
CA SER A 209 -15.75 30.90 -23.14
C SER A 209 -15.60 32.06 -24.11
N GLY A 210 -14.35 32.41 -24.43
CA GLY A 210 -14.02 33.57 -25.26
C GLY A 210 -13.04 34.52 -24.62
N LYS A 211 -12.85 35.71 -25.19
CA LYS A 211 -12.02 36.78 -24.62
C LYS A 211 -12.55 38.16 -25.03
N ASN A 212 -12.09 39.20 -24.34
CA ASN A 212 -12.44 40.60 -24.61
C ASN A 212 -13.96 40.85 -24.57
N GLY A 213 -14.71 40.12 -23.75
CA GLY A 213 -16.17 40.26 -23.65
C GLY A 213 -16.97 39.61 -24.78
N ILE A 214 -16.32 38.84 -25.68
CA ILE A 214 -16.95 38.21 -26.85
C ILE A 214 -16.97 36.70 -26.63
N TYR A 215 -18.14 36.08 -26.71
CA TYR A 215 -18.30 34.63 -26.67
C TYR A 215 -17.65 33.96 -27.85
N ASN A 216 -16.89 32.91 -27.57
CA ASN A 216 -16.32 32.01 -28.57
C ASN A 216 -16.02 30.66 -27.91
N ASP A 217 -16.80 29.65 -28.24
CA ASP A 217 -16.66 28.29 -27.68
C ASP A 217 -15.40 27.54 -28.17
N ASN A 218 -14.75 28.04 -29.22
CA ASN A 218 -13.45 27.53 -29.71
C ASN A 218 -12.25 28.24 -29.02
N SER A 219 -12.49 29.11 -28.05
CA SER A 219 -11.45 29.84 -27.34
C SER A 219 -10.82 29.03 -26.23
N SER A 220 -9.50 29.19 -26.07
CA SER A 220 -8.78 28.68 -24.87
C SER A 220 -8.93 29.58 -23.63
N TYR A 221 -9.69 30.66 -23.73
CA TYR A 221 -9.94 31.60 -22.64
C TYR A 221 -11.38 31.53 -22.19
N VAL A 222 -11.64 31.90 -20.95
CA VAL A 222 -12.95 31.98 -20.30
C VAL A 222 -13.24 33.41 -19.81
N TRP A 223 -13.00 34.38 -20.70
CA TRP A 223 -13.21 35.84 -20.51
C TRP A 223 -14.05 36.41 -21.65
N GLY A 224 -15.05 35.65 -22.11
CA GLY A 224 -16.00 36.00 -23.12
C GLY A 224 -17.11 36.94 -22.65
N ALA A 225 -18.30 36.78 -23.18
CA ALA A 225 -19.47 37.57 -22.78
C ALA A 225 -19.86 37.26 -21.33
N LYS A 226 -20.42 38.26 -20.63
CA LYS A 226 -20.90 38.10 -19.26
C LYS A 226 -22.09 37.14 -19.23
N LEU A 227 -22.08 36.22 -18.27
CA LEU A 227 -23.13 35.24 -18.02
C LEU A 227 -24.25 35.84 -17.12
N ASP A 228 -25.43 35.26 -17.18
CA ASP A 228 -26.59 35.56 -16.31
C ASP A 228 -27.06 37.04 -16.40
N VAL A 229 -26.94 37.66 -17.58
CA VAL A 229 -27.34 39.06 -17.84
C VAL A 229 -28.20 39.20 -19.10
N GLY A 230 -28.75 38.09 -19.62
CA GLY A 230 -29.60 38.09 -20.82
C GLY A 230 -28.84 38.13 -22.15
N ASN A 231 -27.53 37.94 -22.14
CA ASN A 231 -26.75 37.78 -23.38
C ASN A 231 -27.09 36.47 -24.06
N GLU A 232 -27.26 36.47 -25.37
CA GLU A 232 -27.48 35.27 -26.18
C GLU A 232 -26.29 35.02 -27.14
N ALA A 233 -26.04 33.75 -27.45
CA ALA A 233 -25.03 33.32 -28.41
C ALA A 233 -25.41 32.00 -29.07
N MET A 234 -24.80 31.73 -30.23
CA MET A 234 -24.91 30.43 -30.90
C MET A 234 -24.10 29.39 -30.12
N GLN A 235 -24.79 28.58 -29.29
CA GLN A 235 -24.18 27.53 -28.48
C GLN A 235 -24.49 26.15 -29.07
N TYR A 236 -23.62 25.17 -28.77
CA TYR A 236 -23.86 23.77 -29.13
C TYR A 236 -24.88 23.16 -28.15
N ASN A 237 -25.95 22.58 -28.71
CA ASN A 237 -26.93 21.83 -27.95
C ASN A 237 -26.63 20.33 -28.02
N PRO A 238 -26.26 19.65 -26.92
CA PRO A 238 -25.90 18.22 -26.93
C PRO A 238 -27.09 17.27 -27.18
N TYR A 239 -28.32 17.74 -27.09
CA TYR A 239 -29.53 16.93 -27.34
C TYR A 239 -29.90 16.90 -28.83
N THR A 240 -29.89 18.07 -29.49
CA THR A 240 -30.15 18.19 -30.93
C THR A 240 -28.89 17.96 -31.76
N GLN A 241 -27.72 18.08 -31.13
CA GLN A 241 -26.39 18.02 -31.74
C GLN A 241 -26.16 19.11 -32.81
N GLU A 242 -26.89 20.20 -32.69
CA GLU A 242 -26.81 21.37 -33.56
C GLU A 242 -26.46 22.63 -32.76
N ARG A 243 -26.19 23.71 -33.46
CA ARG A 243 -25.98 25.03 -32.84
C ARG A 243 -27.27 25.80 -32.82
N GLU A 244 -27.61 26.36 -31.69
CA GLU A 244 -28.84 27.09 -31.43
C GLU A 244 -28.53 28.40 -30.69
N MET A 245 -29.36 29.44 -30.96
CA MET A 245 -29.27 30.69 -30.21
C MET A 245 -29.85 30.47 -28.83
N THR A 246 -29.02 30.62 -27.78
CA THR A 246 -29.38 30.31 -26.41
C THR A 246 -28.75 31.34 -25.48
N GLU A 247 -29.46 31.66 -24.39
CA GLU A 247 -28.96 32.56 -23.36
C GLU A 247 -27.68 32.00 -22.68
N LEU A 248 -26.71 32.89 -22.49
CA LEU A 248 -25.46 32.60 -21.81
C LEU A 248 -25.68 32.64 -20.28
N THR A 249 -25.84 31.47 -19.70
CA THR A 249 -26.05 31.28 -18.26
C THR A 249 -25.00 30.41 -17.64
N SER A 250 -24.69 30.58 -16.34
CA SER A 250 -23.67 29.79 -15.61
C SER A 250 -24.20 28.45 -15.11
N ARG A 251 -24.80 27.64 -16.00
CA ARG A 251 -25.39 26.32 -15.69
C ARG A 251 -24.37 25.34 -15.18
N GLY A 252 -23.14 25.39 -15.70
CA GLY A 252 -22.04 24.49 -15.41
C GLY A 252 -21.16 24.89 -14.23
N LYS A 253 -21.59 25.84 -13.39
CA LYS A 253 -20.82 26.30 -12.21
C LYS A 253 -20.37 25.18 -11.25
N ASN A 254 -21.04 24.04 -11.26
CA ASN A 254 -20.75 22.88 -10.42
C ASN A 254 -20.32 21.66 -11.24
N ASN A 255 -19.77 21.81 -12.44
CA ASN A 255 -19.45 20.71 -13.34
C ASN A 255 -18.61 19.60 -12.71
N LEU A 256 -17.57 19.95 -11.95
CA LEU A 256 -16.74 18.95 -11.28
C LEU A 256 -17.56 18.12 -10.27
N LYS A 257 -18.41 18.77 -9.47
CA LYS A 257 -19.30 18.09 -8.53
C LYS A 257 -20.38 17.27 -9.26
N ASN A 258 -20.93 17.80 -10.36
CA ASN A 258 -21.98 17.15 -11.14
C ASN A 258 -21.48 15.93 -11.91
N PHE A 259 -20.17 15.86 -12.18
CA PHE A 259 -19.53 14.73 -12.85
C PHE A 259 -19.16 13.61 -11.87
N GLN A 260 -19.05 13.90 -10.57
CA GLN A 260 -18.76 12.89 -9.55
C GLN A 260 -19.96 12.00 -9.28
N GLU A 261 -19.68 10.76 -8.91
CA GLU A 261 -20.63 9.74 -8.49
C GLU A 261 -20.46 9.40 -7.01
N LEU A 262 -21.49 8.78 -6.42
CA LEU A 262 -21.39 8.21 -5.08
C LEU A 262 -20.30 7.14 -5.04
N SER A 263 -19.32 7.33 -4.18
CA SER A 263 -18.22 6.40 -3.96
C SER A 263 -18.41 5.61 -2.68
N PHE A 264 -18.07 4.32 -2.70
CA PHE A 264 -18.07 3.48 -1.52
C PHE A 264 -17.05 2.36 -1.62
N ILE A 265 -16.60 1.90 -0.46
CA ILE A 265 -15.65 0.78 -0.33
C ILE A 265 -16.32 -0.26 0.57
N THR A 266 -16.38 -1.51 0.12
CA THR A 266 -16.69 -2.65 0.98
C THR A 266 -15.45 -3.48 1.21
N ASN A 267 -15.23 -3.91 2.44
CA ASN A 267 -14.12 -4.80 2.82
C ASN A 267 -14.68 -5.92 3.70
N ASN A 268 -14.70 -7.14 3.19
CA ASN A 268 -15.26 -8.31 3.84
C ASN A 268 -14.16 -9.36 4.00
N ASN A 269 -13.97 -9.83 5.24
CA ASN A 269 -12.99 -10.86 5.58
C ASN A 269 -13.64 -12.00 6.35
N VAL A 270 -13.27 -13.21 5.99
CA VAL A 270 -13.56 -14.42 6.77
C VAL A 270 -12.24 -15.14 7.01
N SER A 271 -11.94 -15.44 8.27
CA SER A 271 -10.77 -16.23 8.62
C SER A 271 -11.10 -17.35 9.58
N VAL A 272 -10.43 -18.47 9.40
CA VAL A 272 -10.53 -19.67 10.25
C VAL A 272 -9.14 -20.00 10.76
N THR A 273 -9.02 -20.17 12.04
CA THR A 273 -7.77 -20.52 12.71
C THR A 273 -7.99 -21.74 13.58
N GLN A 274 -7.13 -22.74 13.44
CA GLN A 274 -7.10 -23.91 14.30
C GLN A 274 -5.72 -24.00 14.94
N LYS A 275 -5.66 -24.01 16.28
CA LYS A 275 -4.44 -24.22 17.04
C LYS A 275 -4.54 -25.47 17.89
N GLY A 276 -3.50 -26.29 17.83
CA GLY A 276 -3.31 -27.46 18.66
C GLY A 276 -1.99 -27.38 19.42
N LYS A 277 -1.67 -28.46 20.13
CA LYS A 277 -0.48 -28.57 21.01
C LYS A 277 0.86 -28.26 20.31
N TYR A 278 0.98 -28.57 19.03
CA TYR A 278 2.26 -28.51 18.30
C TYR A 278 2.34 -27.39 17.25
N GLY A 279 1.25 -26.67 17.04
CA GLY A 279 1.25 -25.59 16.06
C GLY A 279 -0.15 -25.13 15.69
N SER A 280 -0.21 -24.22 14.74
CA SER A 280 -1.46 -23.64 14.25
C SER A 280 -1.53 -23.62 12.72
N ILE A 281 -2.76 -23.59 12.20
CA ILE A 281 -3.05 -23.27 10.82
C ILE A 281 -4.10 -22.17 10.78
N ARG A 282 -3.94 -21.20 9.90
CA ARG A 282 -4.88 -20.12 9.64
C ARG A 282 -5.14 -20.01 8.14
N THR A 283 -6.40 -19.90 7.77
CA THR A 283 -6.82 -19.50 6.42
C THR A 283 -7.66 -18.24 6.48
N SER A 284 -7.53 -17.37 5.50
CA SER A 284 -8.22 -16.09 5.44
C SER A 284 -8.58 -15.74 4.00
N LEU A 285 -9.81 -15.27 3.80
CA LEU A 285 -10.28 -14.76 2.51
C LEU A 285 -10.81 -13.34 2.72
N THR A 286 -10.26 -12.40 1.97
CA THR A 286 -10.68 -11.00 1.97
C THR A 286 -11.13 -10.58 0.58
N HIS A 287 -12.30 -9.95 0.49
CA HIS A 287 -12.79 -9.30 -0.73
C HIS A 287 -12.97 -7.81 -0.47
N VAL A 288 -12.36 -6.98 -1.34
CA VAL A 288 -12.52 -5.53 -1.34
C VAL A 288 -13.12 -5.12 -2.67
N TYR A 289 -14.24 -4.40 -2.61
CA TYR A 289 -14.79 -3.70 -3.75
C TYR A 289 -14.72 -2.20 -3.48
N ASN A 290 -14.18 -1.45 -4.42
CA ASN A 290 -14.12 0.01 -4.36
C ASN A 290 -14.75 0.59 -5.63
N LYS A 291 -15.81 1.39 -5.44
CA LYS A 291 -16.35 2.26 -6.47
C LYS A 291 -15.77 3.66 -6.28
N GLY A 292 -15.02 4.15 -7.27
CA GLY A 292 -14.44 5.48 -7.26
C GLY A 292 -15.48 6.60 -7.36
N GLN A 293 -15.02 7.84 -7.26
CA GLN A 293 -15.87 9.04 -7.39
C GLN A 293 -16.08 9.49 -8.83
N TRP A 294 -15.25 9.00 -9.76
CA TRP A 294 -15.41 9.32 -11.17
C TRP A 294 -16.18 8.22 -11.90
N PRO A 295 -16.92 8.53 -12.96
CA PRO A 295 -17.64 7.54 -13.74
C PRO A 295 -16.73 6.39 -14.18
N ASN A 296 -17.24 5.16 -14.08
CA ASN A 296 -16.59 3.92 -14.49
C ASN A 296 -15.31 3.52 -13.71
N GLU A 297 -14.97 4.17 -12.60
CA GLU A 297 -13.88 3.75 -11.72
C GLU A 297 -14.33 2.63 -10.78
N LYS A 298 -13.71 1.45 -10.90
CA LYS A 298 -14.02 0.26 -10.11
C LYS A 298 -12.77 -0.55 -9.83
N LEU A 299 -12.68 -1.09 -8.61
CA LEU A 299 -11.68 -2.07 -8.21
C LEU A 299 -12.38 -3.27 -7.60
N ASN A 300 -12.01 -4.46 -8.05
CA ASN A 300 -12.24 -5.73 -7.35
C ASN A 300 -10.87 -6.28 -6.89
N LYS A 301 -10.76 -6.57 -5.60
CA LYS A 301 -9.56 -7.16 -5.01
C LYS A 301 -9.94 -8.36 -4.17
N ILE A 302 -9.23 -9.48 -4.37
CA ILE A 302 -9.38 -10.70 -3.59
C ILE A 302 -8.00 -11.04 -3.02
N THR A 303 -7.93 -11.32 -1.73
CA THR A 303 -6.73 -11.82 -1.06
C THR A 303 -7.07 -13.12 -0.34
N TYR A 304 -6.35 -14.19 -0.66
CA TYR A 304 -6.48 -15.49 -0.02
C TYR A 304 -5.14 -15.87 0.61
N THR A 305 -5.15 -16.15 1.90
CA THR A 305 -3.95 -16.48 2.68
C THR A 305 -4.14 -17.80 3.40
N VAL A 306 -3.15 -18.68 3.31
CA VAL A 306 -3.00 -19.86 4.16
C VAL A 306 -1.65 -19.78 4.83
N SER A 307 -1.60 -19.91 6.14
CA SER A 307 -0.35 -19.88 6.90
C SER A 307 -0.43 -20.80 8.12
N GLY A 308 0.72 -21.25 8.58
CA GLY A 308 0.79 -22.09 9.77
C GLY A 308 2.17 -22.08 10.38
N ASP A 309 2.21 -22.55 11.61
CA ASP A 309 3.44 -22.76 12.37
C ASP A 309 3.40 -24.14 13.02
N MET A 310 4.59 -24.68 13.27
CA MET A 310 4.77 -25.94 13.98
C MET A 310 6.01 -25.87 14.88
N LYS A 311 5.90 -26.41 16.10
CA LYS A 311 7.02 -26.63 16.99
C LYS A 311 6.95 -28.03 17.60
N TYR A 312 7.95 -28.84 17.30
CA TYR A 312 8.06 -30.19 17.84
C TYR A 312 9.49 -30.46 18.30
N LYS A 313 9.68 -30.66 19.60
CA LYS A 313 10.99 -30.82 20.25
C LYS A 313 11.94 -29.68 19.86
N LYS A 314 13.04 -29.99 19.18
CA LYS A 314 14.08 -29.06 18.74
C LYS A 314 13.79 -28.42 17.37
N PHE A 315 12.73 -28.85 16.67
CA PHE A 315 12.38 -28.35 15.35
C PHE A 315 11.23 -27.34 15.44
N SER A 316 11.37 -26.22 14.74
CA SER A 316 10.30 -25.22 14.57
C SER A 316 10.22 -24.85 13.08
N SER A 317 9.01 -24.67 12.58
CA SER A 317 8.77 -24.25 11.21
C SER A 317 7.58 -23.30 11.13
N GLU A 318 7.65 -22.34 10.22
CA GLU A 318 6.55 -21.49 9.82
C GLU A 318 6.48 -21.50 8.29
N ALA A 319 5.29 -21.53 7.73
CA ALA A 319 5.07 -21.46 6.30
C ALA A 319 3.81 -20.68 5.96
N GLY A 320 3.77 -20.09 4.80
CA GLY A 320 2.59 -19.41 4.32
C GLY A 320 2.61 -19.22 2.80
N ILE A 321 1.40 -19.07 2.27
CA ILE A 321 1.15 -18.71 0.88
C ILE A 321 0.04 -17.68 0.86
N THR A 322 0.21 -16.62 0.08
CA THR A 322 -0.81 -15.60 -0.16
C THR A 322 -0.97 -15.41 -1.66
N TYR A 323 -2.21 -15.47 -2.11
CA TYR A 323 -2.62 -15.06 -3.44
C TYR A 323 -3.40 -13.77 -3.36
N ASN A 324 -3.03 -12.79 -4.17
CA ASN A 324 -3.76 -11.53 -4.32
C ASN A 324 -4.08 -11.29 -5.78
N LYS A 325 -5.34 -10.95 -6.04
CA LYS A 325 -5.84 -10.52 -7.34
C LYS A 325 -6.40 -9.12 -7.24
N ARG A 326 -6.00 -8.25 -8.17
CA ARG A 326 -6.59 -6.91 -8.38
C ARG A 326 -7.05 -6.79 -9.81
N PHE A 327 -8.26 -6.30 -9.98
CA PHE A 327 -8.83 -6.06 -11.29
C PHE A 327 -9.48 -4.68 -11.35
N TYR A 328 -8.96 -3.86 -12.24
CA TYR A 328 -9.51 -2.57 -12.63
C TYR A 328 -10.08 -2.72 -14.05
N PRO A 329 -11.41 -2.70 -14.24
CA PRO A 329 -12.01 -2.67 -15.58
C PRO A 329 -11.61 -1.42 -16.35
N ASN A 330 -11.47 -0.30 -15.63
CA ASN A 330 -10.90 0.96 -16.09
C ASN A 330 -10.09 1.59 -14.96
N MET A 331 -8.88 2.03 -15.28
CA MET A 331 -7.97 2.66 -14.33
C MET A 331 -8.30 4.14 -14.05
N GLY A 332 -9.30 4.69 -14.74
CA GLY A 332 -9.67 6.09 -14.59
C GLY A 332 -8.83 7.04 -15.47
N GLY A 333 -9.16 8.32 -15.40
CA GLY A 333 -8.54 9.36 -16.22
C GLY A 333 -8.61 10.73 -15.55
N SER A 334 -8.31 10.83 -14.24
CA SER A 334 -8.32 12.10 -13.51
C SER A 334 -7.09 12.99 -13.80
N ALA A 335 -6.09 12.45 -14.48
CA ALA A 335 -4.80 13.08 -14.73
C ALA A 335 -4.87 14.46 -15.42
N TYR A 336 -3.80 15.23 -15.27
CA TYR A 336 -3.59 16.54 -15.90
C TYR A 336 -3.05 16.38 -17.33
N HIS A 337 -3.87 15.92 -18.25
CA HIS A 337 -3.59 15.88 -19.70
C HIS A 337 -4.89 15.63 -20.47
N GLY A 338 -4.83 15.58 -21.81
CA GLY A 338 -6.01 15.49 -22.67
C GLY A 338 -7.00 14.38 -22.37
N THR A 339 -6.55 13.27 -21.78
CA THR A 339 -7.40 12.16 -21.33
C THR A 339 -7.94 12.33 -19.90
N GLY A 340 -7.61 13.41 -19.20
CA GLY A 340 -8.06 13.68 -17.83
C GLY A 340 -9.38 14.44 -17.75
N TYR A 341 -10.36 13.93 -17.01
CA TYR A 341 -11.66 14.61 -16.86
C TYR A 341 -11.53 15.92 -16.08
N ILE A 342 -10.71 15.96 -15.02
CA ILE A 342 -10.49 17.15 -14.19
C ILE A 342 -9.87 18.25 -15.02
N TYR A 343 -8.85 17.91 -15.80
CA TYR A 343 -8.19 18.86 -16.70
C TYR A 343 -9.16 19.45 -17.73
N ASN A 344 -9.98 18.59 -18.34
CA ASN A 344 -10.97 19.01 -19.32
C ASN A 344 -12.03 19.93 -18.68
N LEU A 345 -12.62 19.53 -17.55
CA LEU A 345 -13.71 20.28 -16.91
C LEU A 345 -13.24 21.54 -16.18
N LEU A 346 -12.00 21.55 -15.64
CA LEU A 346 -11.50 22.65 -14.82
C LEU A 346 -10.82 23.74 -15.67
N VAL A 347 -10.04 23.33 -16.66
CA VAL A 347 -9.15 24.26 -17.40
C VAL A 347 -9.78 24.71 -18.71
N TRP A 348 -10.48 23.80 -19.39
CA TRP A 348 -10.88 24.03 -20.78
C TRP A 348 -12.39 24.23 -21.00
N SER A 349 -13.21 24.01 -19.97
CA SER A 349 -14.66 24.20 -20.08
C SER A 349 -15.08 25.50 -19.43
N GLY A 350 -15.88 26.29 -20.13
CA GLY A 350 -16.59 27.43 -19.55
C GLY A 350 -17.76 26.98 -18.69
N SER A 351 -18.24 27.86 -17.81
CA SER A 351 -19.37 27.55 -16.92
C SER A 351 -20.74 27.65 -17.61
N GLU A 352 -20.81 28.06 -18.85
CA GLU A 352 -22.03 27.98 -19.69
C GLU A 352 -22.41 26.54 -20.06
N TYR A 353 -21.45 25.59 -20.07
CA TYR A 353 -21.68 24.19 -20.39
C TYR A 353 -21.96 23.38 -19.13
N ASP A 354 -23.11 22.70 -19.07
CA ASP A 354 -23.44 21.78 -17.97
C ASP A 354 -23.10 20.36 -18.36
N ILE A 355 -22.15 19.74 -17.64
CA ILE A 355 -21.68 18.36 -17.94
C ILE A 355 -22.81 17.33 -17.89
N ARG A 356 -23.89 17.58 -17.15
CA ARG A 356 -25.03 16.66 -17.04
C ARG A 356 -25.78 16.49 -18.36
N ASP A 357 -25.75 17.49 -19.24
CA ASP A 357 -26.37 17.46 -20.55
C ASP A 357 -25.61 16.57 -21.54
N TYR A 358 -24.35 16.24 -21.22
CA TYR A 358 -23.44 15.48 -22.08
C TYR A 358 -23.33 14.00 -21.73
N LYS A 359 -24.27 13.45 -20.95
CA LYS A 359 -24.31 12.00 -20.63
C LYS A 359 -24.53 11.13 -21.86
N ASN A 360 -25.28 11.61 -22.87
CA ASN A 360 -25.29 10.99 -24.17
C ASN A 360 -24.03 11.40 -24.95
N TYR A 361 -22.94 10.68 -24.67
CA TYR A 361 -21.60 11.07 -25.08
C TYR A 361 -21.24 10.67 -26.52
N TRP A 362 -22.10 9.96 -27.25
CA TRP A 362 -21.90 9.65 -28.65
C TRP A 362 -22.70 10.59 -29.56
N ARG A 363 -22.04 11.21 -30.53
CA ARG A 363 -22.70 11.86 -31.67
C ARG A 363 -22.96 10.84 -32.78
N ILE A 364 -21.90 10.08 -33.15
CA ILE A 364 -21.97 8.93 -34.04
C ILE A 364 -21.31 7.78 -33.31
N LYS A 365 -22.08 6.70 -33.06
CA LYS A 365 -21.58 5.54 -32.33
C LYS A 365 -20.33 4.97 -32.97
N ASP A 366 -19.31 4.72 -32.15
CA ASP A 366 -17.98 4.20 -32.51
C ASP A 366 -17.14 5.09 -33.45
N GLU A 367 -17.60 6.31 -33.76
CA GLU A 367 -16.93 7.24 -34.68
C GLU A 367 -16.71 8.64 -34.12
N GLN A 368 -17.67 9.20 -33.36
CA GLN A 368 -17.56 10.60 -32.91
C GLN A 368 -18.19 10.83 -31.54
N SER A 369 -17.44 11.50 -30.64
CA SER A 369 -17.97 11.92 -29.34
C SER A 369 -18.92 13.13 -29.46
N ASN A 370 -19.92 13.19 -28.58
CA ASN A 370 -20.86 14.28 -28.49
C ASN A 370 -20.30 15.36 -27.53
N TRP A 371 -19.63 16.32 -28.11
CA TRP A 371 -19.00 17.43 -27.41
C TRP A 371 -19.02 18.69 -28.29
N TRP A 372 -19.01 19.89 -27.70
CA TRP A 372 -18.85 21.10 -28.53
C TRP A 372 -17.49 21.05 -29.22
N ASP A 373 -17.45 21.54 -30.44
CA ASP A 373 -16.23 21.50 -31.24
C ASP A 373 -15.24 22.58 -30.77
N ARG A 374 -14.23 22.17 -30.04
CA ARG A 374 -13.08 22.99 -29.65
C ARG A 374 -11.89 22.81 -30.58
N GLY A 375 -12.12 22.81 -31.86
CA GLY A 375 -11.06 22.56 -32.83
C GLY A 375 -10.51 21.12 -32.78
N GLY A 376 -11.26 20.20 -32.20
CA GLY A 376 -10.88 18.81 -32.10
C GLY A 376 -9.81 18.51 -31.04
N TRP A 377 -9.73 19.27 -29.95
CA TRP A 377 -8.68 19.11 -28.93
C TRP A 377 -9.09 18.18 -27.78
N TYR A 378 -10.37 18.12 -27.44
CA TYR A 378 -10.86 17.40 -26.27
C TYR A 378 -12.14 16.62 -26.56
N ASP A 379 -12.25 15.43 -25.98
CA ASP A 379 -13.46 14.62 -26.01
C ASP A 379 -14.39 14.94 -24.83
N ASN A 380 -15.63 14.53 -24.93
CA ASN A 380 -16.60 14.58 -23.86
C ASN A 380 -16.07 13.79 -22.63
N PRO A 381 -16.09 14.36 -21.40
CA PRO A 381 -15.63 13.65 -20.19
C PRO A 381 -16.28 12.29 -19.94
N TYR A 382 -17.59 12.12 -20.21
CA TYR A 382 -18.25 10.82 -20.11
C TYR A 382 -17.76 9.82 -21.18
N TYR A 383 -17.46 10.33 -22.39
CA TYR A 383 -16.85 9.52 -23.45
C TYR A 383 -15.46 9.05 -23.03
N ILE A 384 -14.64 9.93 -22.47
CA ILE A 384 -13.31 9.57 -21.95
C ILE A 384 -13.46 8.49 -20.88
N ALA A 385 -14.37 8.67 -19.93
CA ALA A 385 -14.55 7.74 -18.83
C ALA A 385 -15.04 6.34 -19.26
N ASN A 386 -15.83 6.25 -20.33
CA ASN A 386 -16.48 5.01 -20.71
C ASN A 386 -15.85 4.32 -21.93
N GLU A 387 -15.19 5.06 -22.81
CA GLU A 387 -14.70 4.55 -24.10
C GLU A 387 -13.17 4.58 -24.21
N LEU A 388 -12.51 5.60 -23.66
CA LEU A 388 -11.04 5.63 -23.58
C LEU A 388 -10.58 4.84 -22.37
N THR A 389 -10.76 3.53 -22.40
CA THR A 389 -10.56 2.68 -21.24
C THR A 389 -9.18 2.06 -21.20
N SER A 390 -8.65 1.94 -20.00
CA SER A 390 -7.43 1.18 -19.72
C SER A 390 -7.71 0.24 -18.56
N SER A 391 -7.74 -1.07 -18.84
CA SER A 391 -7.95 -2.08 -17.81
C SER A 391 -6.63 -2.59 -17.25
N ASP A 392 -6.64 -3.05 -16.00
CA ASP A 392 -5.51 -3.74 -15.38
C ASP A 392 -5.97 -4.97 -14.61
N ASN A 393 -5.33 -6.09 -14.88
CA ASN A 393 -5.55 -7.37 -14.21
C ASN A 393 -4.21 -7.85 -13.64
N TYR A 394 -4.06 -7.76 -12.34
CA TYR A 394 -2.84 -8.09 -11.62
C TYR A 394 -3.08 -9.26 -10.67
N ASP A 395 -2.29 -10.31 -10.83
CA ASP A 395 -2.27 -11.50 -9.99
C ASP A 395 -0.87 -11.65 -9.37
N VAL A 396 -0.78 -11.84 -8.05
CA VAL A 396 0.48 -12.12 -7.37
C VAL A 396 0.31 -13.24 -6.35
N VAL A 397 1.28 -14.14 -6.35
CA VAL A 397 1.42 -15.20 -5.34
C VAL A 397 2.75 -15.00 -4.64
N ASN A 398 2.74 -15.04 -3.31
CA ASN A 398 3.96 -15.20 -2.52
C ASN A 398 3.86 -16.41 -1.62
N ALA A 399 4.99 -17.05 -1.39
CA ALA A 399 5.11 -18.17 -0.48
C ALA A 399 6.40 -18.05 0.32
N PHE A 400 6.41 -18.57 1.55
CA PHE A 400 7.61 -18.67 2.35
C PHE A 400 7.60 -19.93 3.21
N VAL A 401 8.79 -20.36 3.57
CA VAL A 401 9.08 -21.38 4.58
C VAL A 401 10.24 -20.90 5.43
N ASN A 402 10.04 -20.86 6.73
CA ASN A 402 11.06 -20.65 7.74
C ASN A 402 11.18 -21.96 8.54
N ALA A 403 12.35 -22.53 8.65
CA ALA A 403 12.60 -23.73 9.44
C ALA A 403 13.80 -23.51 10.34
N SER A 404 13.76 -23.98 11.58
CA SER A 404 14.88 -23.90 12.48
C SER A 404 15.02 -25.17 13.34
N TYR A 405 16.27 -25.49 13.67
CA TYR A 405 16.61 -26.63 14.49
C TYR A 405 17.59 -26.23 15.60
N ASP A 406 17.19 -26.44 16.87
CA ASP A 406 18.02 -26.18 18.02
C ASP A 406 19.05 -27.34 18.17
N ILE A 407 20.26 -27.14 17.65
CA ILE A 407 21.36 -28.14 17.71
C ILE A 407 21.71 -28.40 19.17
N THR A 408 21.95 -27.32 19.91
CA THR A 408 22.13 -27.30 21.35
C THR A 408 21.20 -26.27 21.99
N SER A 409 21.29 -26.06 23.30
CA SER A 409 20.53 -24.98 23.99
C SER A 409 21.02 -23.57 23.62
N TRP A 410 22.21 -23.43 23.08
CA TRP A 410 22.85 -22.15 22.73
C TRP A 410 23.16 -22.00 21.22
N LEU A 411 22.93 -23.04 20.40
CA LEU A 411 23.26 -23.06 18.97
C LEU A 411 22.05 -23.49 18.14
N LYS A 412 21.62 -22.66 17.19
CA LYS A 412 20.47 -22.86 16.31
C LYS A 412 20.84 -22.71 14.85
N LEU A 413 20.43 -23.65 14.02
CA LEU A 413 20.44 -23.53 12.55
C LEU A 413 19.07 -23.08 12.07
N SER A 414 19.04 -22.10 11.17
CA SER A 414 17.81 -21.59 10.56
C SER A 414 17.95 -21.56 9.04
N LEU A 415 16.90 -21.97 8.36
CA LEU A 415 16.72 -21.89 6.91
C LEU A 415 15.48 -21.04 6.65
N ARG A 416 15.57 -20.10 5.72
CA ARG A 416 14.45 -19.31 5.26
C ARG A 416 14.46 -19.25 3.74
N SER A 417 13.34 -19.56 3.14
CA SER A 417 13.13 -19.46 1.70
C SER A 417 11.82 -18.74 1.44
N GLY A 418 11.83 -17.76 0.56
CA GLY A 418 10.64 -17.09 0.09
C GLY A 418 10.71 -16.85 -1.41
N ALA A 419 9.55 -16.91 -2.04
CA ALA A 419 9.39 -16.65 -3.46
C ALA A 419 8.13 -15.83 -3.70
N ASP A 420 8.16 -14.96 -4.70
CA ASP A 420 6.98 -14.31 -5.24
C ASP A 420 6.95 -14.35 -6.76
N MET A 421 5.75 -14.42 -7.30
CA MET A 421 5.50 -14.41 -8.73
C MET A 421 4.29 -13.56 -9.03
N TYR A 422 4.38 -12.68 -10.02
CA TYR A 422 3.23 -11.91 -10.48
C TYR A 422 3.03 -12.00 -11.98
N THR A 423 1.79 -11.78 -12.39
CA THR A 423 1.37 -11.53 -13.77
C THR A 423 0.48 -10.30 -13.79
N GLU A 424 0.77 -9.37 -14.69
CA GLU A 424 -0.03 -8.17 -14.96
C GLU A 424 -0.40 -8.16 -16.43
N LYS A 425 -1.70 -8.05 -16.73
CA LYS A 425 -2.21 -7.87 -18.08
C LYS A 425 -3.02 -6.60 -18.14
N SER A 426 -2.67 -5.70 -19.06
CA SER A 426 -3.39 -4.45 -19.27
C SER A 426 -3.78 -4.29 -20.74
N GLU A 427 -4.96 -3.72 -20.96
CA GLU A 427 -5.50 -3.41 -22.27
C GLU A 427 -5.91 -1.94 -22.31
N THR A 428 -5.50 -1.23 -23.37
CA THR A 428 -5.92 0.16 -23.61
C THR A 428 -6.71 0.22 -24.89
N LYS A 429 -7.84 0.92 -24.85
CA LYS A 429 -8.76 1.15 -25.97
C LYS A 429 -8.99 2.63 -26.18
N ALA A 430 -8.94 3.06 -27.43
CA ALA A 430 -9.40 4.37 -27.85
C ALA A 430 -10.22 4.22 -29.14
N PRO A 431 -11.48 4.71 -29.16
CA PRO A 431 -12.33 4.63 -30.35
C PRO A 431 -11.77 5.43 -31.53
N VAL A 432 -12.20 5.08 -32.73
CA VAL A 432 -12.06 5.93 -33.91
C VAL A 432 -12.74 7.27 -33.63
N GLY A 433 -12.15 8.37 -34.10
CA GLY A 433 -12.68 9.73 -33.90
C GLY A 433 -12.32 10.36 -32.54
N SER A 434 -11.77 9.62 -31.58
CA SER A 434 -11.26 10.21 -30.34
C SER A 434 -10.13 11.20 -30.63
N VAL A 435 -10.28 12.42 -30.15
CA VAL A 435 -9.29 13.49 -30.34
C VAL A 435 -8.23 13.54 -29.26
N THR A 436 -8.53 12.97 -28.07
CA THR A 436 -7.64 12.96 -26.90
C THR A 436 -6.99 11.61 -26.68
N GLY A 437 -7.54 10.54 -27.25
CA GLY A 437 -6.99 9.19 -27.17
C GLY A 437 -5.78 8.99 -28.09
N LYS A 438 -5.01 7.95 -27.81
CA LYS A 438 -3.96 7.49 -28.72
C LYS A 438 -4.57 7.10 -30.08
N GLY A 439 -3.77 7.16 -31.15
CA GLY A 439 -4.19 6.76 -32.49
C GLY A 439 -4.68 7.88 -33.38
N GLU A 440 -4.54 9.15 -32.99
CA GLU A 440 -4.77 10.33 -33.88
C GLU A 440 -6.11 10.29 -34.63
N LYS A 441 -7.22 10.08 -33.92
CA LYS A 441 -8.59 9.91 -34.45
C LYS A 441 -8.84 8.61 -35.25
N LYS A 442 -7.83 7.77 -35.45
CA LYS A 442 -7.96 6.51 -36.20
C LYS A 442 -8.27 5.30 -35.32
N GLY A 443 -8.42 5.52 -34.02
CA GLY A 443 -8.60 4.47 -33.01
C GLY A 443 -7.29 3.78 -32.63
N TYR A 444 -7.30 3.12 -31.47
CA TYR A 444 -6.11 2.46 -30.92
C TYR A 444 -6.49 1.28 -30.05
N TYR A 445 -5.72 0.22 -30.13
CA TYR A 445 -5.77 -0.90 -29.20
C TYR A 445 -4.35 -1.33 -28.83
N SER A 446 -4.12 -1.54 -27.53
CA SER A 446 -2.90 -2.16 -27.07
C SER A 446 -3.18 -3.18 -25.99
N VAL A 447 -2.33 -4.19 -25.94
CA VAL A 447 -2.26 -5.17 -24.87
C VAL A 447 -0.81 -5.34 -24.45
N TYR A 448 -0.58 -5.40 -23.15
CA TYR A 448 0.71 -5.82 -22.62
C TYR A 448 0.58 -6.81 -21.48
N GLN A 449 1.60 -7.62 -21.34
CA GLN A 449 1.74 -8.58 -20.25
C GLN A 449 3.12 -8.41 -19.61
N LYS A 450 3.14 -8.27 -18.30
CA LYS A 450 4.33 -8.34 -17.48
C LYS A 450 4.29 -9.58 -16.61
N ARG A 451 5.42 -10.22 -16.42
CA ARG A 451 5.61 -11.33 -15.47
C ARG A 451 6.88 -11.09 -14.69
N GLY A 452 6.82 -11.33 -13.41
CA GLY A 452 7.99 -11.26 -12.55
C GLY A 452 8.05 -12.44 -11.60
N PHE A 453 9.27 -12.84 -11.27
CA PHE A 453 9.57 -13.89 -10.32
C PHE A 453 10.74 -13.44 -9.45
N SER A 454 10.64 -13.65 -8.14
CA SER A 454 11.79 -13.46 -7.26
C SER A 454 11.89 -14.56 -6.22
N THR A 455 13.13 -14.86 -5.78
CA THR A 455 13.41 -15.72 -4.64
C THR A 455 14.39 -15.06 -3.69
N ASN A 456 14.24 -15.36 -2.42
CA ASN A 456 15.16 -14.96 -1.37
C ASN A 456 15.40 -16.14 -0.42
N ASN A 457 16.63 -16.66 -0.40
CA ASN A 457 16.98 -17.86 0.34
C ASN A 457 18.11 -17.55 1.31
N ASP A 458 17.91 -17.86 2.59
CA ASP A 458 18.87 -17.62 3.67
C ASP A 458 19.18 -18.92 4.42
N ILE A 459 20.44 -19.10 4.78
CA ILE A 459 20.90 -20.05 5.79
C ILE A 459 21.61 -19.27 6.89
N MET A 460 21.34 -19.57 8.14
CA MET A 460 21.89 -18.82 9.27
C MET A 460 22.16 -19.75 10.46
N LEU A 461 23.35 -19.64 11.03
CA LEU A 461 23.73 -20.26 12.29
C LEU A 461 23.77 -19.19 13.37
N THR A 462 22.95 -19.33 14.39
CA THR A 462 22.82 -18.37 15.51
C THR A 462 23.33 -19.02 16.79
N ALA A 463 24.11 -18.26 17.56
CA ALA A 463 24.59 -18.66 18.88
C ALA A 463 24.24 -17.60 19.91
N GLU A 464 23.82 -18.04 21.11
CA GLU A 464 23.52 -17.18 22.26
C GLU A 464 23.91 -17.88 23.54
N HIS A 465 24.70 -17.19 24.38
CA HIS A 465 25.10 -17.73 25.68
C HIS A 465 25.26 -16.63 26.73
N LYS A 466 24.90 -16.96 27.98
CA LYS A 466 25.03 -16.03 29.13
C LYS A 466 26.09 -16.51 30.10
N PHE A 467 27.05 -15.65 30.39
CA PHE A 467 28.14 -15.85 31.35
C PHE A 467 27.97 -14.88 32.53
N GLY A 468 27.22 -15.29 33.57
CA GLY A 468 26.91 -14.40 34.68
C GLY A 468 26.13 -13.16 34.23
N ASP A 469 26.72 -11.98 34.41
CA ASP A 469 26.12 -10.69 34.01
C ASP A 469 26.33 -10.34 32.54
N ILE A 470 27.16 -11.11 31.82
CA ILE A 470 27.48 -10.85 30.40
C ILE A 470 26.71 -11.84 29.52
N SER A 471 25.98 -11.34 28.55
CA SER A 471 25.38 -12.13 27.47
C SER A 471 26.10 -11.85 26.16
N VAL A 472 26.37 -12.92 25.42
CA VAL A 472 26.98 -12.87 24.07
C VAL A 472 25.99 -13.50 23.11
N ASP A 473 25.65 -12.77 22.05
CA ASP A 473 24.83 -13.30 20.95
C ASP A 473 25.47 -13.01 19.60
N GLY A 474 25.22 -13.86 18.65
CA GLY A 474 25.72 -13.64 17.31
C GLY A 474 25.17 -14.61 16.29
N PHE A 475 25.38 -14.29 15.02
CA PHE A 475 25.08 -15.20 13.94
C PHE A 475 26.01 -14.97 12.75
N VAL A 476 26.13 -16.02 11.91
CA VAL A 476 26.70 -15.96 10.57
C VAL A 476 25.72 -16.60 9.60
N GLY A 477 25.60 -16.04 8.42
CA GLY A 477 24.68 -16.57 7.42
C GLY A 477 25.07 -16.21 5.98
N GLY A 478 24.39 -16.86 5.05
CA GLY A 478 24.49 -16.62 3.62
C GLY A 478 23.10 -16.40 3.02
N ASN A 479 23.02 -15.58 1.96
CA ASN A 479 21.80 -15.28 1.25
C ASN A 479 22.03 -15.38 -0.26
N ILE A 480 21.05 -15.94 -0.95
CA ILE A 480 20.94 -15.90 -2.41
C ILE A 480 19.61 -15.24 -2.75
N TYR A 481 19.69 -14.09 -3.37
CA TYR A 481 18.55 -13.35 -3.91
C TYR A 481 18.61 -13.37 -5.43
N TYR A 482 17.47 -13.71 -6.05
CA TYR A 482 17.30 -13.71 -7.50
C TYR A 482 15.98 -13.06 -7.88
N TYR A 483 15.95 -12.29 -8.95
CA TYR A 483 14.71 -11.88 -9.60
C TYR A 483 14.84 -11.82 -11.13
N GLN A 484 13.70 -11.96 -11.80
CA GLN A 484 13.56 -11.72 -13.23
C GLN A 484 12.21 -11.03 -13.52
N ASN A 485 12.21 -10.20 -14.54
CA ASN A 485 11.01 -9.57 -15.11
C ASN A 485 11.01 -9.75 -16.62
N ASP A 486 9.85 -10.08 -17.16
CA ASP A 486 9.57 -10.23 -18.59
C ASP A 486 8.40 -9.33 -18.96
N TYR A 487 8.56 -8.54 -19.99
CA TYR A 487 7.53 -7.66 -20.55
C TYR A 487 7.34 -7.97 -22.02
N LEU A 488 6.07 -8.15 -22.43
CA LEU A 488 5.65 -8.28 -23.80
C LEU A 488 4.49 -7.31 -24.03
N GLY A 489 4.66 -6.37 -24.95
CA GLY A 489 3.63 -5.41 -25.35
C GLY A 489 3.40 -5.44 -26.85
N SER A 490 2.14 -5.23 -27.26
CA SER A 490 1.80 -5.04 -28.65
C SER A 490 0.67 -4.02 -28.79
N ASN A 491 0.73 -3.22 -29.86
CA ASN A 491 -0.28 -2.21 -30.17
C ASN A 491 -0.57 -2.15 -31.66
N THR A 492 -1.76 -1.65 -31.97
CA THR A 492 -2.13 -1.34 -33.35
C THR A 492 -1.32 -0.15 -33.88
N ALA A 493 -0.97 -0.19 -35.15
CA ALA A 493 -0.32 0.88 -35.89
C ALA A 493 -1.24 1.38 -37.02
N GLY A 494 -1.18 2.67 -37.33
CA GLY A 494 -2.00 3.30 -38.38
C GLY A 494 -3.51 3.40 -38.03
N GLY A 495 -3.95 2.90 -36.88
CA GLY A 495 -5.34 2.91 -36.40
C GLY A 495 -6.05 1.56 -36.48
N LEU A 496 -7.39 1.60 -36.44
CA LEU A 496 -8.29 0.42 -36.51
C LEU A 496 -9.00 0.38 -37.85
N ILE A 497 -8.98 -0.76 -38.53
CA ILE A 497 -9.70 -0.99 -39.80
C ILE A 497 -11.23 -0.91 -39.59
N ILE A 498 -11.70 -1.41 -38.44
CA ILE A 498 -13.13 -1.47 -38.13
C ILE A 498 -13.34 -0.69 -36.82
N PRO A 499 -14.16 0.39 -36.82
CA PRO A 499 -14.53 1.10 -35.61
C PRO A 499 -15.18 0.17 -34.57
N GLY A 500 -14.84 0.35 -33.30
CA GLY A 500 -15.38 -0.46 -32.19
C GLY A 500 -14.82 -1.88 -32.07
N TYR A 501 -13.99 -2.35 -33.03
CA TYR A 501 -13.36 -3.68 -32.95
C TYR A 501 -11.92 -3.60 -32.43
N TYR A 502 -11.77 -3.76 -31.13
CA TYR A 502 -10.46 -3.66 -30.42
C TYR A 502 -9.70 -4.98 -30.47
N SER A 503 -8.85 -5.15 -31.46
CA SER A 503 -8.00 -6.33 -31.67
C SER A 503 -6.71 -5.94 -32.39
N LEU A 504 -5.61 -6.61 -32.11
CA LEU A 504 -4.37 -6.44 -32.87
C LEU A 504 -4.54 -6.81 -34.37
N LYS A 505 -5.51 -7.69 -34.69
CA LYS A 505 -5.87 -8.04 -36.07
C LYS A 505 -6.60 -6.92 -36.82
N ALA A 506 -7.13 -5.93 -36.08
CA ALA A 506 -7.78 -4.76 -36.66
C ALA A 506 -6.78 -3.62 -36.95
N SER A 507 -5.49 -3.84 -36.77
CA SER A 507 -4.46 -2.85 -37.09
C SER A 507 -4.41 -2.56 -38.60
N VAL A 508 -4.39 -1.29 -38.96
CA VAL A 508 -4.26 -0.84 -40.36
C VAL A 508 -2.88 -1.22 -40.91
N ASP A 509 -1.83 -0.87 -40.20
CA ASP A 509 -0.46 -1.29 -40.47
C ASP A 509 -0.09 -2.50 -39.60
N PRO A 510 1.00 -3.21 -39.87
CA PRO A 510 1.46 -4.30 -39.00
C PRO A 510 1.58 -3.87 -37.54
N ALA A 511 0.95 -4.62 -36.62
CA ALA A 511 0.99 -4.31 -35.20
C ALA A 511 2.44 -4.27 -34.68
N GLU A 512 2.74 -3.25 -33.89
CA GLU A 512 4.03 -3.09 -33.26
C GLU A 512 4.14 -3.99 -32.03
N THR A 513 5.31 -4.57 -31.84
CA THR A 513 5.58 -5.46 -30.70
C THR A 513 6.90 -5.09 -30.03
N SER A 514 6.89 -5.05 -28.71
CA SER A 514 8.08 -4.81 -27.89
C SER A 514 8.24 -5.90 -26.85
N LYS A 515 9.48 -6.31 -26.58
CA LYS A 515 9.81 -7.28 -25.53
C LYS A 515 11.06 -6.82 -24.77
N THR A 516 10.99 -6.88 -23.46
CA THR A 516 12.16 -6.65 -22.60
C THR A 516 12.26 -7.75 -21.55
N TYR A 517 13.49 -8.06 -21.15
CA TYR A 517 13.79 -9.03 -20.12
C TYR A 517 14.91 -8.50 -19.22
N ASN A 518 14.70 -8.55 -17.91
CA ASN A 518 15.70 -8.18 -16.92
C ASN A 518 15.82 -9.26 -15.87
N SER A 519 17.04 -9.59 -15.46
CA SER A 519 17.31 -10.47 -14.33
C SER A 519 18.47 -9.96 -13.49
N LYS A 520 18.47 -10.31 -12.22
CA LYS A 520 19.55 -10.01 -11.28
C LYS A 520 19.67 -11.09 -10.25
N GLN A 521 20.92 -11.44 -9.92
CA GLN A 521 21.26 -12.26 -8.77
C GLN A 521 22.20 -11.48 -7.84
N THR A 522 21.98 -11.64 -6.55
CA THR A 522 22.89 -11.14 -5.51
C THR A 522 23.17 -12.26 -4.54
N ASN A 523 24.45 -12.63 -4.39
CA ASN A 523 24.91 -13.56 -3.38
C ASN A 523 25.49 -12.76 -2.22
N SER A 524 25.30 -13.22 -0.99
CA SER A 524 25.73 -12.46 0.17
C SER A 524 26.19 -13.35 1.31
N ILE A 525 27.16 -12.85 2.07
CA ILE A 525 27.54 -13.39 3.37
C ILE A 525 27.36 -12.26 4.40
N TYR A 526 26.81 -12.59 5.55
CA TYR A 526 26.55 -11.60 6.60
C TYR A 526 26.75 -12.21 7.99
N GLY A 527 26.97 -11.33 8.97
CA GLY A 527 27.12 -11.74 10.35
C GLY A 527 26.90 -10.61 11.34
N LYS A 528 26.71 -11.01 12.58
CA LYS A 528 26.52 -10.13 13.73
C LYS A 528 27.21 -10.72 14.95
N ILE A 529 27.74 -9.84 15.80
CA ILE A 529 28.12 -10.13 17.18
C ILE A 529 27.50 -9.07 18.09
N GLY A 530 26.89 -9.47 19.18
CA GLY A 530 26.30 -8.64 20.22
C GLY A 530 26.85 -9.01 21.59
N LEU A 531 27.04 -7.97 22.42
CA LEU A 531 27.44 -8.08 23.83
C LEU A 531 26.45 -7.29 24.68
N ALA A 532 25.97 -7.90 25.75
CA ALA A 532 25.13 -7.22 26.75
C ALA A 532 25.71 -7.41 28.15
N TYR A 533 25.74 -6.33 28.93
CA TYR A 533 26.13 -6.34 30.34
C TYR A 533 24.92 -5.96 31.21
N LYS A 534 24.55 -6.83 32.16
CA LYS A 534 23.41 -6.68 33.09
C LYS A 534 22.08 -6.35 32.41
N SER A 535 21.89 -6.73 31.14
CA SER A 535 20.73 -6.35 30.33
C SER A 535 20.47 -4.83 30.28
N ALA A 536 21.50 -4.01 30.50
CA ALA A 536 21.43 -2.57 30.60
C ALA A 536 22.41 -1.85 29.65
N VAL A 537 23.55 -2.45 29.33
CA VAL A 537 24.50 -1.94 28.33
C VAL A 537 24.56 -2.93 27.17
N PHE A 538 24.40 -2.43 25.95
CA PHE A 538 24.37 -3.26 24.75
C PHE A 538 25.32 -2.68 23.71
N VAL A 539 26.13 -3.52 23.06
CA VAL A 539 26.98 -3.18 21.92
C VAL A 539 26.79 -4.25 20.86
N GLU A 540 26.63 -3.82 19.63
CA GLU A 540 26.41 -4.71 18.49
C GLU A 540 27.25 -4.27 17.29
N ALA A 541 27.90 -5.21 16.62
CA ALA A 541 28.57 -5.02 15.34
C ALA A 541 27.99 -5.98 14.30
N THR A 542 27.72 -5.45 13.10
CA THR A 542 27.22 -6.23 11.97
C THR A 542 28.06 -5.98 10.74
N GLY A 543 28.15 -6.98 9.88
CA GLY A 543 28.81 -6.87 8.59
C GLY A 543 28.07 -7.70 7.56
N ARG A 544 27.97 -7.18 6.34
CA ARG A 544 27.43 -7.88 5.18
C ARG A 544 28.28 -7.57 3.95
N ASN A 545 28.55 -8.58 3.14
CA ASN A 545 29.13 -8.40 1.82
C ASN A 545 28.21 -8.96 0.76
N ASP A 546 27.91 -8.15 -0.27
CA ASP A 546 27.08 -8.50 -1.41
C ASP A 546 27.92 -8.59 -2.68
N TRP A 547 27.63 -9.58 -3.53
CA TRP A 547 28.14 -9.72 -4.90
C TRP A 547 26.97 -9.67 -5.87
N SER A 548 26.92 -8.62 -6.72
CA SER A 548 25.81 -8.39 -7.66
C SER A 548 26.17 -8.82 -9.08
N SER A 549 25.29 -9.58 -9.73
CA SER A 549 25.46 -9.99 -11.15
C SER A 549 25.36 -8.84 -12.16
N THR A 550 24.87 -7.67 -11.74
CA THR A 550 24.67 -6.50 -12.62
C THR A 550 25.88 -5.56 -12.68
N LEU A 551 26.97 -5.92 -12.05
CA LEU A 551 28.18 -5.11 -11.95
C LEU A 551 29.40 -5.88 -12.49
N PRO A 552 30.41 -5.17 -13.03
CA PRO A 552 31.66 -5.78 -13.47
C PRO A 552 32.33 -6.58 -12.34
N GLU A 553 33.07 -7.61 -12.70
CA GLU A 553 33.65 -8.53 -11.73
C GLU A 553 34.57 -7.87 -10.70
N GLU A 554 35.32 -6.87 -11.13
CA GLU A 554 36.24 -6.10 -10.29
C GLU A 554 35.55 -5.21 -9.26
N THR A 555 34.28 -4.80 -9.51
CA THR A 555 33.53 -3.84 -8.69
C THR A 555 32.22 -4.37 -8.13
N ARG A 556 31.91 -5.67 -8.31
CA ARG A 556 30.63 -6.26 -7.89
C ARG A 556 30.50 -6.53 -6.39
N SER A 557 31.57 -6.36 -5.60
CA SER A 557 31.63 -6.65 -4.17
C SER A 557 31.45 -5.40 -3.33
N TYR A 558 30.50 -5.42 -2.39
CA TYR A 558 30.19 -4.29 -1.50
C TYR A 558 30.08 -4.76 -0.06
N PHE A 559 30.84 -4.12 0.84
CA PHE A 559 30.82 -4.43 2.26
C PHE A 559 30.06 -3.35 3.04
N TYR A 560 29.07 -3.76 3.85
CA TYR A 560 28.20 -2.91 4.66
C TYR A 560 28.47 -3.14 6.15
N PRO A 561 29.41 -2.43 6.77
CA PRO A 561 29.62 -2.48 8.21
C PRO A 561 28.62 -1.60 8.96
N ALA A 562 28.22 -2.04 10.15
CA ALA A 562 27.47 -1.22 11.08
C ALA A 562 27.85 -1.55 12.53
N VAL A 563 27.84 -0.53 13.38
CA VAL A 563 28.05 -0.65 14.83
C VAL A 563 26.96 0.14 15.54
N SER A 564 26.40 -0.43 16.59
CA SER A 564 25.43 0.26 17.42
C SER A 564 25.64 -0.04 18.90
N GLY A 565 25.22 0.89 19.75
CA GLY A 565 25.25 0.69 21.18
C GLY A 565 24.08 1.39 21.88
N SER A 566 23.71 0.88 23.03
CA SER A 566 22.73 1.52 23.90
C SER A 566 23.03 1.28 25.38
N VAL A 567 22.63 2.23 26.21
CA VAL A 567 22.75 2.17 27.67
C VAL A 567 21.42 2.58 28.29
N VAL A 568 20.85 1.72 29.11
CA VAL A 568 19.65 2.00 29.92
C VAL A 568 20.14 2.64 31.22
N LEU A 569 20.11 3.97 31.29
CA LEU A 569 20.64 4.72 32.43
C LEU A 569 19.81 4.53 33.70
N SER A 570 18.50 4.31 33.58
CA SER A 570 17.63 4.03 34.71
C SER A 570 17.99 2.76 35.48
N GLU A 571 18.77 1.84 34.92
CA GLU A 571 19.30 0.66 35.63
C GLU A 571 20.51 0.97 36.53
N PHE A 572 21.20 2.10 36.30
CA PHE A 572 22.40 2.50 37.04
C PHE A 572 22.20 3.72 37.92
N ILE A 573 21.28 4.60 37.57
CA ILE A 573 21.05 5.90 38.23
C ILE A 573 19.60 5.91 38.74
N LYS A 574 19.45 6.21 40.02
CA LYS A 574 18.14 6.37 40.64
C LYS A 574 17.42 7.58 40.06
N MET A 575 16.34 7.37 39.35
CA MET A 575 15.57 8.40 38.66
C MET A 575 14.51 9.05 39.57
N PRO A 576 14.14 10.33 39.31
CA PRO A 576 12.91 10.90 39.88
C PRO A 576 11.69 10.04 39.49
N LYS A 577 10.67 9.99 40.36
CA LYS A 577 9.44 9.16 40.14
C LYS A 577 8.67 9.45 38.83
N VAL A 578 8.96 10.56 38.16
CA VAL A 578 8.35 10.94 36.86
C VAL A 578 9.11 10.37 35.66
N ILE A 579 10.26 9.72 35.87
CA ILE A 579 11.08 9.12 34.82
C ILE A 579 11.23 7.62 35.13
N ASP A 580 10.43 6.79 34.48
CA ASP A 580 10.47 5.34 34.65
C ASP A 580 11.57 4.68 33.82
N PHE A 581 11.90 5.29 32.68
CA PHE A 581 12.86 4.72 31.74
C PHE A 581 13.69 5.81 31.04
N TRP A 582 15.01 5.68 31.09
CA TRP A 582 15.94 6.55 30.39
C TRP A 582 17.02 5.75 29.68
N LYS A 583 17.05 5.86 28.35
CA LYS A 583 17.98 5.15 27.48
C LYS A 583 18.72 6.13 26.57
N ILE A 584 20.03 5.96 26.43
CA ILE A 584 20.86 6.60 25.42
C ILE A 584 21.24 5.53 24.40
N ARG A 585 21.22 5.89 23.13
CA ARG A 585 21.61 5.00 22.01
C ARG A 585 22.34 5.76 20.91
N GLY A 586 23.24 5.07 20.22
CA GLY A 586 23.96 5.59 19.07
C GLY A 586 24.27 4.47 18.09
N SER A 587 24.36 4.82 16.81
CA SER A 587 24.72 3.87 15.78
C SER A 587 25.45 4.55 14.62
N TRP A 588 26.34 3.77 13.99
CA TRP A 588 27.06 4.15 12.78
C TRP A 588 26.96 3.02 11.76
N SER A 589 26.82 3.38 10.48
CA SER A 589 26.79 2.41 9.38
C SER A 589 27.19 3.06 8.06
N THR A 590 27.72 2.26 7.15
CA THR A 590 27.96 2.65 5.75
C THR A 590 26.84 2.11 4.86
N ARG A 591 26.39 2.95 3.92
CA ARG A 591 25.46 2.50 2.86
C ARG A 591 26.03 2.82 1.49
N TYR A 592 25.77 1.96 0.54
CA TYR A 592 26.05 2.19 -0.88
C TYR A 592 24.73 2.31 -1.64
N LYS A 593 24.65 3.29 -2.54
CA LYS A 593 23.55 3.40 -3.49
C LYS A 593 24.06 2.85 -4.82
N ILE A 594 23.56 1.68 -5.22
CA ILE A 594 23.84 1.14 -6.55
C ILE A 594 22.94 1.89 -7.52
N LEU A 595 23.52 2.70 -8.40
CA LEU A 595 22.79 3.35 -9.49
C LEU A 595 22.26 2.28 -10.44
N GLN A 596 21.00 2.38 -10.80
CA GLN A 596 20.44 1.52 -11.85
C GLN A 596 20.86 2.08 -13.21
N GLN A 597 20.93 1.24 -14.22
CA GLN A 597 21.31 1.66 -15.60
C GLN A 597 20.44 2.79 -16.16
N THR A 598 19.19 2.89 -15.69
CA THR A 598 18.28 4.02 -15.99
C THR A 598 18.74 5.35 -15.40
N ASP A 599 19.45 5.36 -14.29
CA ASP A 599 19.97 6.58 -13.66
C ASP A 599 21.20 7.14 -14.40
N LEU A 600 21.92 6.29 -15.14
CA LEU A 600 23.08 6.67 -15.96
C LEU A 600 22.69 7.31 -17.29
N LEU A 601 21.51 7.00 -17.84
CA LEU A 601 21.01 7.58 -19.10
C LEU A 601 20.56 9.05 -18.97
N TYR A 602 20.38 9.56 -17.77
CA TYR A 602 20.07 10.98 -17.54
C TYR A 602 21.32 11.89 -17.38
N PHE A 603 22.53 11.32 -17.41
CA PHE A 603 23.79 12.06 -17.29
C PHE A 603 24.60 12.11 -18.60
N ILE A 604 24.09 11.58 -19.71
CA ILE A 604 24.63 11.70 -21.05
C ILE A 604 23.64 12.51 -21.91
#